data_e992f1e6e537289828bbbc043fd08a07
#
_entry.id   e992f1e6e537289828bbbc043fd08a07
#
_cell.length_a   1.000
_cell.length_b   1.000
_cell.length_c   1.000
_cell.angle_alpha   90.00
_cell.angle_beta   90.00
_cell.angle_gamma   90.00
#
_symmetry.space_group_name_H-M   'P 1'
#
loop_
_entity.id
_entity.type
_entity.pdbx_description
1 polymer ?
#
loop_
_entity_poly.entity_id
_entity_poly.type
_entity_poly.pdbx_seq_one_letter_code
_entity_poly.pdbx_strand_id
1 'polypeptide(L)'
;ASAGKADFYLVQNVGALMEEDHQNGLAHVLEHMAFHATEHFPEGVPAFLKRRGIQDLNAYTGADETVYHIDGVPTTDSGLVDSCLLILHDWSGFLQLRADEMEIERKVILEERRQGMDLSQRMQSQLNAYLYNHSKYATHDVIGTPEVLNHFTADEVRAYYHDFYRPDQQAVIVLGDIDPD
;
A
#
# COMPACT_ATOMS: atom_id res chain seq x y z
N ALA A 1 4.03 11.09 19.89
CA ALA A 1 5.23 10.27 19.75
C ALA A 1 5.87 10.01 21.12
N SER A 2 6.43 8.83 21.33
CA SER A 2 7.12 8.47 22.57
C SER A 2 8.55 8.98 22.53
N ALA A 3 9.12 9.36 23.68
CA ALA A 3 10.53 9.75 23.78
C ALA A 3 11.45 8.63 23.23
N GLY A 4 12.45 9.00 22.43
CA GLY A 4 13.39 8.08 21.80
C GLY A 4 12.81 7.24 20.65
N LYS A 5 11.63 7.59 20.12
CA LYS A 5 11.00 6.91 19.00
C LYS A 5 10.44 7.86 17.96
N ALA A 6 10.37 7.40 16.72
CA ALA A 6 9.71 8.07 15.61
C ALA A 6 8.86 7.09 14.79
N ASP A 7 7.85 7.64 14.13
CA ASP A 7 6.96 6.95 13.21
C ASP A 7 7.13 7.57 11.82
N PHE A 8 7.18 6.73 10.79
CA PHE A 8 7.49 7.12 9.41
C PHE A 8 6.32 6.76 8.51
N TYR A 9 5.84 7.71 7.72
CA TYR A 9 4.70 7.55 6.83
C TYR A 9 5.03 7.99 5.41
N LEU A 10 4.61 7.20 4.43
CA LEU A 10 4.42 7.64 3.06
C LEU A 10 2.91 7.65 2.80
N VAL A 11 2.38 8.81 2.48
CA VAL A 11 0.99 8.97 2.04
C VAL A 11 1.00 9.15 0.53
N GLN A 12 0.32 8.26 -0.17
CA GLN A 12 0.10 8.31 -1.60
C GLN A 12 -1.34 8.76 -1.84
N ASN A 13 -1.53 9.89 -2.54
CA ASN A 13 -2.85 10.43 -2.90
C ASN A 13 -3.44 9.66 -4.10
N VAL A 14 -3.49 8.33 -3.94
CA VAL A 14 -4.01 7.38 -4.93
C VAL A 14 -4.71 6.24 -4.20
N GLY A 15 -5.93 5.94 -4.60
CA GLY A 15 -6.74 4.85 -4.08
C GLY A 15 -7.70 4.35 -5.15
N ALA A 16 -8.72 3.61 -4.75
CA ALA A 16 -9.66 2.96 -5.65
C ALA A 16 -10.39 3.92 -6.61
N LEU A 17 -10.57 5.18 -6.24
CA LEU A 17 -11.24 6.18 -7.09
C LEU A 17 -10.41 6.63 -8.31
N MET A 18 -9.10 6.43 -8.29
CA MET A 18 -8.23 6.77 -9.41
C MET A 18 -8.25 5.69 -10.49
N GLU A 19 -8.74 4.51 -10.16
CA GLU A 19 -8.81 3.37 -11.06
C GLU A 19 -9.87 3.55 -12.15
N GLU A 20 -9.60 3.04 -13.34
CA GLU A 20 -10.64 2.77 -14.34
C GLU A 20 -11.29 1.41 -14.04
N ASP A 21 -12.46 1.14 -14.63
CA ASP A 21 -13.23 -0.10 -14.37
C ASP A 21 -12.39 -1.38 -14.54
N HIS A 22 -11.49 -1.40 -15.52
CA HIS A 22 -10.58 -2.53 -15.79
C HIS A 22 -9.36 -2.60 -14.87
N GLN A 23 -9.16 -1.60 -14.02
CA GLN A 23 -8.06 -1.50 -13.06
C GLN A 23 -8.51 -1.72 -11.61
N ASN A 24 -9.80 -1.98 -11.39
CA ASN A 24 -10.38 -2.00 -10.05
C ASN A 24 -9.71 -3.04 -9.13
N GLY A 25 -8.97 -2.54 -8.14
CA GLY A 25 -8.16 -3.29 -7.18
C GLY A 25 -6.65 -3.14 -7.37
N LEU A 26 -6.16 -2.45 -8.42
CA LEU A 26 -4.71 -2.32 -8.65
C LEU A 26 -4.01 -1.45 -7.58
N ALA A 27 -4.69 -0.48 -6.99
CA ALA A 27 -4.16 0.29 -5.86
C ALA A 27 -3.85 -0.63 -4.66
N HIS A 28 -4.76 -1.54 -4.35
CA HIS A 28 -4.58 -2.53 -3.29
C HIS A 28 -3.52 -3.59 -3.65
N VAL A 29 -3.45 -4.01 -4.90
CA VAL A 29 -2.34 -4.86 -5.38
C VAL A 29 -0.99 -4.19 -5.17
N LEU A 30 -0.86 -2.88 -5.45
CA LEU A 30 0.38 -2.13 -5.21
C LEU A 30 0.71 -2.01 -3.73
N GLU A 31 -0.29 -1.86 -2.86
CA GLU A 31 -0.07 -1.91 -1.42
C GLU A 31 0.62 -3.20 -1.00
N HIS A 32 0.11 -4.36 -1.42
CA HIS A 32 0.73 -5.66 -1.16
C HIS A 32 2.15 -5.75 -1.72
N MET A 33 2.36 -5.26 -2.94
CA MET A 33 3.66 -5.29 -3.60
C MET A 33 4.73 -4.45 -2.89
N ALA A 34 4.37 -3.45 -2.11
CA ALA A 34 5.29 -2.64 -1.32
C ALA A 34 6.00 -3.44 -0.21
N PHE A 35 5.45 -4.58 0.20
CA PHE A 35 6.07 -5.50 1.16
C PHE A 35 7.06 -6.47 0.52
N HIS A 36 7.12 -6.53 -0.81
CA HIS A 36 8.05 -7.36 -1.59
C HIS A 36 9.34 -6.63 -1.93
N ALA A 37 10.02 -7.08 -2.98
CA ALA A 37 11.30 -6.54 -3.39
C ALA A 37 11.22 -5.08 -3.86
N THR A 38 12.11 -4.25 -3.32
CA THR A 38 12.35 -2.88 -3.77
C THR A 38 13.80 -2.73 -4.26
N GLU A 39 14.19 -1.57 -4.75
CA GLU A 39 15.53 -1.33 -5.27
C GLU A 39 16.63 -1.65 -4.23
N HIS A 40 16.47 -1.15 -3.00
CA HIS A 40 17.48 -1.32 -1.94
C HIS A 40 17.18 -2.48 -0.98
N PHE A 41 15.96 -3.03 -1.02
CA PHE A 41 15.53 -4.15 -0.16
C PHE A 41 15.05 -5.35 -1.00
N PRO A 42 15.96 -6.07 -1.67
CA PRO A 42 15.60 -7.14 -2.61
C PRO A 42 14.96 -8.38 -1.96
N GLU A 43 15.09 -8.53 -0.63
CA GLU A 43 14.44 -9.59 0.16
C GLU A 43 13.10 -9.15 0.77
N GLY A 44 12.66 -7.93 0.44
CA GLY A 44 11.47 -7.29 0.98
C GLY A 44 11.71 -6.52 2.28
N VAL A 45 10.97 -5.44 2.44
CA VAL A 45 11.03 -4.54 3.60
C VAL A 45 10.74 -5.24 4.94
N PRO A 46 9.71 -6.13 5.04
CA PRO A 46 9.41 -6.82 6.29
C PRO A 46 10.58 -7.68 6.80
N ALA A 47 11.29 -8.36 5.89
CA ALA A 47 12.44 -9.20 6.26
C ALA A 47 13.57 -8.35 6.82
N PHE A 48 13.84 -7.19 6.24
CA PHE A 48 14.83 -6.23 6.74
C PHE A 48 14.45 -5.70 8.11
N LEU A 49 13.26 -5.14 8.28
CA LEU A 49 12.80 -4.53 9.54
C LEU A 49 12.74 -5.54 10.69
N LYS A 50 12.28 -6.76 10.43
CA LYS A 50 12.26 -7.85 11.41
C LYS A 50 13.65 -8.17 11.95
N ARG A 51 14.69 -8.17 11.09
CA ARG A 51 16.10 -8.38 11.53
C ARG A 51 16.59 -7.23 12.42
N ARG A 52 16.01 -6.03 12.30
CA ARG A 52 16.32 -4.85 13.12
C ARG A 52 15.42 -4.72 14.35
N GLY A 53 14.54 -5.70 14.59
CA GLY A 53 13.63 -5.73 15.74
C GLY A 53 12.38 -4.86 15.60
N ILE A 54 12.11 -4.32 14.42
CA ILE A 54 10.88 -3.57 14.12
C ILE A 54 9.81 -4.54 13.63
N GLN A 55 8.63 -4.46 14.24
CA GLN A 55 7.48 -5.33 13.93
C GLN A 55 6.24 -4.53 13.50
N ASP A 56 6.18 -3.26 13.89
CA ASP A 56 5.05 -2.38 13.58
C ASP A 56 5.24 -1.75 12.20
N LEU A 57 5.03 -2.57 11.18
CA LEU A 57 5.00 -2.23 9.77
C LEU A 57 3.60 -2.53 9.26
N ASN A 58 2.93 -1.55 8.66
CA ASN A 58 1.61 -1.74 8.10
C ASN A 58 1.35 -0.80 6.92
N ALA A 59 0.27 -1.05 6.20
CA ALA A 59 -0.26 -0.19 5.17
C ALA A 59 -1.78 -0.33 5.10
N TYR A 60 -2.43 0.59 4.43
CA TYR A 60 -3.82 0.44 4.03
C TYR A 60 -4.09 1.20 2.73
N THR A 61 -5.03 0.71 1.95
CA THR A 61 -5.59 1.38 0.78
C THR A 61 -7.00 1.83 1.08
N GLY A 62 -7.28 3.09 0.78
CA GLY A 62 -8.60 3.70 0.86
C GLY A 62 -9.21 3.99 -0.50
N ALA A 63 -10.28 4.79 -0.51
CA ALA A 63 -10.91 5.24 -1.73
C ALA A 63 -10.02 6.23 -2.52
N ASP A 64 -9.32 7.12 -1.82
CA ASP A 64 -8.55 8.25 -2.39
C ASP A 64 -7.09 8.28 -1.96
N GLU A 65 -6.67 7.41 -1.04
CA GLU A 65 -5.29 7.35 -0.54
C GLU A 65 -4.81 5.91 -0.33
N THR A 66 -3.49 5.73 -0.38
CA THR A 66 -2.78 4.56 0.15
C THR A 66 -1.70 5.05 1.11
N VAL A 67 -1.66 4.49 2.31
CA VAL A 67 -0.72 4.89 3.35
C VAL A 67 0.14 3.71 3.76
N TYR A 68 1.45 3.93 3.78
CA TYR A 68 2.46 2.98 4.28
C TYR A 68 3.09 3.57 5.53
N HIS A 69 3.30 2.76 6.57
CA HIS A 69 3.92 3.28 7.78
C HIS A 69 4.76 2.26 8.54
N ILE A 70 5.74 2.78 9.25
CA ILE A 70 6.64 2.07 10.14
C ILE A 70 6.60 2.79 11.48
N ASP A 71 6.10 2.13 12.51
CA ASP A 71 5.86 2.77 13.81
C ASP A 71 6.89 2.35 14.85
N GLY A 72 7.12 3.24 15.82
CA GLY A 72 7.90 2.97 17.01
C GLY A 72 9.40 2.74 16.80
N VAL A 73 9.98 3.29 15.73
CA VAL A 73 11.39 3.16 15.37
C VAL A 73 12.28 3.88 16.41
N PRO A 74 13.27 3.21 17.03
CA PRO A 74 14.20 3.86 17.96
C PRO A 74 15.05 4.92 17.25
N THR A 75 15.01 6.16 17.75
CA THR A 75 15.78 7.29 17.18
C THR A 75 17.23 7.34 17.62
N THR A 76 17.60 6.51 18.58
CA THR A 76 19.00 6.36 19.05
C THR A 76 19.89 5.59 18.06
N ASP A 77 19.30 4.87 17.10
CA ASP A 77 20.00 4.21 15.99
C ASP A 77 19.80 5.00 14.70
N SER A 78 20.74 5.94 14.44
CA SER A 78 20.70 6.78 13.23
C SER A 78 20.70 5.96 11.94
N GLY A 79 21.42 4.84 11.89
CA GLY A 79 21.44 3.96 10.72
C GLY A 79 20.10 3.26 10.47
N LEU A 80 19.29 3.05 11.50
CA LEU A 80 17.93 2.56 11.36
C LEU A 80 16.98 3.65 10.87
N VAL A 81 17.12 4.88 11.38
CA VAL A 81 16.38 6.06 10.90
C VAL A 81 16.64 6.28 9.41
N ASP A 82 17.92 6.30 8.99
CA ASP A 82 18.30 6.42 7.58
C ASP A 82 17.71 5.30 6.73
N SER A 83 17.67 4.06 7.25
CA SER A 83 17.07 2.92 6.55
C SER A 83 15.55 3.09 6.40
N CYS A 84 14.86 3.62 7.40
CA CYS A 84 13.42 3.90 7.30
C CYS A 84 13.14 4.98 6.24
N LEU A 85 13.93 6.04 6.18
CA LEU A 85 13.83 7.06 5.13
C LEU A 85 14.09 6.44 3.74
N LEU A 86 15.06 5.55 3.61
CA LEU A 86 15.34 4.83 2.37
C LEU A 86 14.18 3.89 1.98
N ILE A 87 13.49 3.27 2.95
CA ILE A 87 12.29 2.49 2.70
C ILE A 87 11.18 3.39 2.13
N LEU A 88 10.94 4.56 2.73
CA LEU A 88 9.94 5.50 2.19
C LEU A 88 10.30 5.94 0.76
N HIS A 89 11.60 6.19 0.48
CA HIS A 89 12.09 6.46 -0.85
C HIS A 89 11.76 5.32 -1.82
N ASP A 90 12.04 4.07 -1.46
CA ASP A 90 11.77 2.92 -2.32
C ASP A 90 10.27 2.71 -2.56
N TRP A 91 9.44 2.88 -1.56
CA TRP A 91 7.99 2.84 -1.72
C TRP A 91 7.47 3.94 -2.66
N SER A 92 8.13 5.10 -2.66
CA SER A 92 7.67 6.25 -3.44
C SER A 92 7.77 6.07 -4.95
N GLY A 93 8.71 5.25 -5.44
CA GLY A 93 8.93 5.14 -6.88
C GLY A 93 9.84 3.98 -7.32
N PHE A 94 10.27 3.09 -6.40
CA PHE A 94 11.33 2.10 -6.67
C PHE A 94 10.94 0.65 -6.29
N LEU A 95 9.65 0.34 -6.37
CA LEU A 95 9.15 -1.04 -6.25
C LEU A 95 9.61 -1.86 -7.47
N GLN A 96 10.09 -3.09 -7.25
CA GLN A 96 10.55 -3.93 -8.37
C GLN A 96 9.42 -4.58 -9.16
N LEU A 97 8.25 -4.74 -8.55
CA LEU A 97 7.03 -5.25 -9.20
C LEU A 97 7.29 -6.52 -10.02
N ARG A 98 7.86 -7.54 -9.38
CA ARG A 98 8.18 -8.82 -10.02
C ARG A 98 6.92 -9.61 -10.31
N ALA A 99 6.84 -10.18 -11.51
CA ALA A 99 5.64 -10.90 -11.95
C ALA A 99 5.32 -12.16 -11.11
N ASP A 100 6.34 -12.86 -10.64
CA ASP A 100 6.19 -14.04 -9.78
C ASP A 100 5.68 -13.67 -8.38
N GLU A 101 6.13 -12.56 -7.81
CA GLU A 101 5.62 -12.02 -6.54
C GLU A 101 4.15 -11.57 -6.69
N MET A 102 3.80 -10.92 -7.80
CA MET A 102 2.41 -10.54 -8.10
C MET A 102 1.47 -11.76 -8.19
N GLU A 103 1.92 -12.88 -8.76
CA GLU A 103 1.12 -14.10 -8.81
C GLU A 103 0.93 -14.75 -7.43
N ILE A 104 1.83 -14.53 -6.50
CA ILE A 104 1.67 -14.92 -5.10
C ILE A 104 0.60 -14.04 -4.46
N GLU A 105 0.74 -12.71 -4.57
CA GLU A 105 -0.18 -11.75 -3.97
C GLU A 105 -1.59 -11.82 -4.58
N ARG A 106 -1.73 -12.10 -5.86
CA ARG A 106 -3.03 -12.37 -6.47
C ARG A 106 -3.85 -13.39 -5.67
N LYS A 107 -3.22 -14.47 -5.24
CA LYS A 107 -3.88 -15.54 -4.47
C LYS A 107 -4.22 -15.08 -3.05
N VAL A 108 -3.35 -14.29 -2.45
CA VAL A 108 -3.55 -13.71 -1.11
C VAL A 108 -4.75 -12.76 -1.14
N ILE A 109 -4.79 -11.82 -2.09
CA ILE A 109 -5.87 -10.84 -2.22
C ILE A 109 -7.20 -11.51 -2.56
N LEU A 110 -7.21 -12.51 -3.43
CA LEU A 110 -8.42 -13.29 -3.72
C LEU A 110 -8.95 -14.02 -2.47
N GLU A 111 -8.07 -14.55 -1.64
CA GLU A 111 -8.45 -15.20 -0.38
C GLU A 111 -8.92 -14.17 0.65
N GLU A 112 -8.25 -13.03 0.77
CA GLU A 112 -8.67 -11.91 1.61
C GLU A 112 -10.08 -11.44 1.23
N ARG A 113 -10.32 -11.22 -0.07
CA ARG A 113 -11.64 -10.89 -0.59
C ARG A 113 -12.67 -11.94 -0.20
N ARG A 114 -12.34 -13.23 -0.33
CA ARG A 114 -13.25 -14.34 0.03
C ARG A 114 -13.60 -14.31 1.51
N GLN A 115 -12.64 -14.02 2.39
CA GLN A 115 -12.83 -13.93 3.84
C GLN A 115 -13.59 -12.67 4.26
N GLY A 116 -13.32 -11.53 3.60
CA GLY A 116 -13.97 -10.24 3.86
C GLY A 116 -15.42 -10.16 3.40
N MET A 117 -15.87 -11.04 2.50
CA MET A 117 -17.24 -11.04 1.93
C MET A 117 -18.28 -11.68 2.86
N ASP A 118 -18.31 -11.27 4.11
CA ASP A 118 -19.37 -11.65 5.05
C ASP A 118 -20.71 -10.95 4.75
N LEU A 119 -21.73 -11.24 5.56
CA LEU A 119 -23.06 -10.65 5.39
C LEU A 119 -23.03 -9.11 5.53
N SER A 120 -22.24 -8.60 6.47
CA SER A 120 -22.12 -7.16 6.74
C SER A 120 -21.51 -6.44 5.54
N GLN A 121 -20.42 -6.96 4.99
CA GLN A 121 -19.74 -6.39 3.82
C GLN A 121 -20.65 -6.40 2.58
N ARG A 122 -21.39 -7.48 2.35
CA ARG A 122 -22.35 -7.55 1.24
C ARG A 122 -23.49 -6.54 1.38
N MET A 123 -23.99 -6.34 2.60
CA MET A 123 -24.99 -5.32 2.88
C MET A 123 -24.43 -3.91 2.68
N GLN A 124 -23.19 -3.67 3.15
CA GLN A 124 -22.52 -2.37 2.97
C GLN A 124 -22.30 -2.04 1.49
N SER A 125 -21.86 -3.01 0.68
CA SER A 125 -21.68 -2.81 -0.77
C SER A 125 -22.99 -2.46 -1.46
N GLN A 126 -24.11 -3.13 -1.11
CA GLN A 126 -25.43 -2.79 -1.64
C GLN A 126 -25.89 -1.39 -1.20
N LEU A 127 -25.63 -1.03 0.07
CA LEU A 127 -25.96 0.28 0.59
C LEU A 127 -25.14 1.37 -0.11
N ASN A 128 -23.87 1.15 -0.31
CA ASN A 128 -22.98 2.08 -1.04
C ASN A 128 -23.45 2.28 -2.48
N ALA A 129 -23.83 1.21 -3.18
CA ALA A 129 -24.38 1.31 -4.53
C ALA A 129 -25.63 2.17 -4.59
N TYR A 130 -26.46 2.15 -3.55
CA TYR A 130 -27.66 2.99 -3.45
C TYR A 130 -27.35 4.43 -3.06
N LEU A 131 -26.49 4.64 -2.01
CA LEU A 131 -26.18 5.97 -1.47
C LEU A 131 -25.30 6.79 -2.41
N TYR A 132 -24.36 6.14 -3.07
CA TYR A 132 -23.35 6.78 -3.93
C TYR A 132 -23.60 6.55 -5.42
N ASN A 133 -24.84 6.26 -5.78
CA ASN A 133 -25.27 6.03 -7.16
C ASN A 133 -24.71 7.11 -8.11
N HIS A 134 -24.23 6.67 -9.29
CA HIS A 134 -23.57 7.51 -10.30
C HIS A 134 -22.18 8.06 -9.91
N SER A 135 -21.53 7.52 -8.89
CA SER A 135 -20.15 7.85 -8.53
C SER A 135 -19.28 6.60 -8.48
N LYS A 136 -17.95 6.77 -8.58
CA LYS A 136 -16.98 5.68 -8.42
C LYS A 136 -17.05 5.02 -7.04
N TYR A 137 -17.48 5.73 -5.99
CA TYR A 137 -17.72 5.13 -4.67
C TYR A 137 -18.76 3.99 -4.67
N ALA A 138 -19.65 3.95 -5.67
CA ALA A 138 -20.64 2.90 -5.81
C ALA A 138 -20.12 1.65 -6.55
N THR A 139 -19.08 1.82 -7.37
CA THR A 139 -18.63 0.80 -8.33
C THR A 139 -17.20 0.31 -8.10
N HIS A 140 -16.35 1.12 -7.42
CA HIS A 140 -14.95 0.80 -7.15
C HIS A 140 -14.79 0.32 -5.71
N ASP A 141 -14.66 -0.99 -5.55
CA ASP A 141 -14.36 -1.62 -4.28
C ASP A 141 -12.83 -1.65 -4.10
N VAL A 142 -12.33 -1.19 -2.96
CA VAL A 142 -10.89 -1.12 -2.65
C VAL A 142 -10.21 -2.48 -2.82
N ILE A 143 -10.87 -3.56 -2.36
CA ILE A 143 -10.35 -4.92 -2.52
C ILE A 143 -10.28 -5.39 -3.98
N GLY A 144 -10.94 -4.68 -4.89
CA GLY A 144 -11.01 -5.02 -6.30
C GLY A 144 -12.11 -6.01 -6.70
N THR A 145 -12.39 -6.08 -7.99
CA THR A 145 -13.35 -7.02 -8.54
C THR A 145 -12.73 -8.37 -8.85
N PRO A 146 -13.47 -9.50 -8.72
CA PRO A 146 -12.95 -10.81 -9.10
C PRO A 146 -12.49 -10.89 -10.56
N GLU A 147 -13.14 -10.14 -11.44
CA GLU A 147 -12.79 -10.09 -12.85
C GLU A 147 -11.40 -9.51 -13.06
N VAL A 148 -11.11 -8.35 -12.48
CA VAL A 148 -9.78 -7.72 -12.56
C VAL A 148 -8.76 -8.56 -11.82
N LEU A 149 -9.03 -8.95 -10.58
CA LEU A 149 -8.09 -9.71 -9.75
C LEU A 149 -7.65 -11.04 -10.37
N ASN A 150 -8.52 -11.72 -11.13
CA ASN A 150 -8.15 -12.97 -11.82
C ASN A 150 -7.34 -12.77 -13.10
N HIS A 151 -7.37 -11.57 -13.69
CA HIS A 151 -6.85 -11.37 -15.04
C HIS A 151 -5.82 -10.25 -15.20
N PHE A 152 -5.59 -9.38 -14.19
CA PHE A 152 -4.61 -8.32 -14.31
C PHE A 152 -3.23 -8.88 -14.69
N THR A 153 -2.49 -8.16 -15.46
CA THR A 153 -1.12 -8.51 -15.86
C THR A 153 -0.10 -7.68 -15.08
N ALA A 154 1.13 -8.19 -14.99
CA ALA A 154 2.22 -7.43 -14.37
C ALA A 154 2.49 -6.10 -15.09
N ASP A 155 2.25 -6.03 -16.39
CA ASP A 155 2.46 -4.81 -17.15
C ASP A 155 1.38 -3.76 -16.88
N GLU A 156 0.13 -4.16 -16.63
CA GLU A 156 -0.93 -3.26 -16.19
C GLU A 156 -0.65 -2.67 -14.79
N VAL A 157 -0.17 -3.50 -13.85
CA VAL A 157 0.24 -3.02 -12.52
C VAL A 157 1.40 -2.04 -12.62
N ARG A 158 2.41 -2.33 -13.45
CA ARG A 158 3.55 -1.42 -13.68
C ARG A 158 3.13 -0.11 -14.34
N ALA A 159 2.22 -0.18 -15.31
CA ALA A 159 1.68 1.02 -15.96
C ALA A 159 0.92 1.89 -14.95
N TYR A 160 0.05 1.28 -14.15
CA TYR A 160 -0.68 1.98 -13.09
C TYR A 160 0.28 2.62 -12.07
N TYR A 161 1.31 1.89 -11.63
CA TYR A 161 2.34 2.41 -10.74
C TYR A 161 3.06 3.62 -11.33
N HIS A 162 3.52 3.53 -12.58
CA HIS A 162 4.19 4.63 -13.27
C HIS A 162 3.30 5.88 -13.41
N ASP A 163 2.01 5.69 -13.65
CA ASP A 163 1.09 6.80 -13.89
C ASP A 163 0.70 7.54 -12.59
N PHE A 164 0.62 6.84 -11.48
CA PHE A 164 0.08 7.37 -10.23
C PHE A 164 1.10 7.56 -9.11
N TYR A 165 2.17 6.76 -9.01
CA TYR A 165 3.18 6.90 -7.97
C TYR A 165 4.22 7.95 -8.37
N ARG A 166 3.86 9.21 -8.20
CA ARG A 166 4.65 10.36 -8.59
C ARG A 166 4.84 11.31 -7.41
N PRO A 167 5.98 12.03 -7.35
CA PRO A 167 6.29 12.92 -6.22
C PRO A 167 5.25 14.02 -5.96
N ASP A 168 4.52 14.45 -6.99
CA ASP A 168 3.45 15.44 -6.88
C ASP A 168 2.15 14.90 -6.26
N GLN A 169 2.08 13.58 -6.07
CA GLN A 169 0.96 12.87 -5.44
C GLN A 169 1.35 12.21 -4.11
N GLN A 170 2.47 12.63 -3.52
CA GLN A 170 3.04 11.99 -2.33
C GLN A 170 3.30 12.98 -1.21
N ALA A 171 3.18 12.49 0.03
CA ALA A 171 3.66 13.19 1.22
C ALA A 171 4.45 12.22 2.11
N VAL A 172 5.61 12.67 2.57
CA VAL A 172 6.40 11.99 3.59
C VAL A 172 6.17 12.68 4.91
N ILE A 173 5.83 11.91 5.95
CA ILE A 173 5.59 12.42 7.29
C ILE A 173 6.48 11.63 8.25
N VAL A 174 7.26 12.33 9.06
CA VAL A 174 8.02 11.74 10.18
C VAL A 174 7.58 12.42 11.46
N LEU A 175 7.13 11.62 12.42
CA LEU A 175 6.60 12.09 13.70
C LEU A 175 7.41 11.48 14.83
N GLY A 176 7.97 12.29 15.72
CA GLY A 176 8.63 11.71 16.88
C GLY A 176 9.73 12.55 17.50
N ASP A 177 10.56 11.87 18.28
CA ASP A 177 11.75 12.42 18.91
C ASP A 177 12.92 12.38 17.91
N ILE A 178 12.84 13.24 16.90
CA ILE A 178 13.81 13.35 15.80
C ILE A 178 14.15 14.83 15.58
N ASP A 179 15.42 15.11 15.31
CA ASP A 179 15.88 16.44 14.92
C ASP A 179 15.57 16.64 13.43
N PRO A 180 14.80 17.67 13.06
CA PRO A 180 14.46 17.92 11.66
C PRO A 180 15.58 18.58 10.83
N ASP A 181 16.70 19.03 11.48
CA ASP A 181 17.82 19.76 10.84
C ASP A 181 18.96 18.84 10.35
#